data_6a8d78d169ae5975cd134510eeb929d3
#
_entry.id   6a8d78d169ae5975cd134510eeb929d3
#
_cell.length_a   1.000
_cell.length_b   1.000
_cell.length_c   1.000
_cell.angle_alpha   90.00
_cell.angle_beta   90.00
_cell.angle_gamma   90.00
#
_symmetry.space_group_name_H-M   'P 1'
#
loop_
_entity.id
_entity.type
_entity.pdbx_description
1 polymer ?
#
loop_
_entity_poly.entity_id
_entity_poly.type
_entity_poly.pdbx_seq_one_letter_code
_entity_poly.pdbx_strand_id
1 'polypeptide(L)'
;MSDFYTVHPIDAHTWHIEDAFHDYMYLVEGEKCAALIDTGMGFRGLDETVRGLTDKPVIVLNTHGHLDHVGANGQFDKVYIMPEDEALMHEHMSEGYRAVDIPAFIQEIGAQLPKATEESLIYLPKDFTTVFMEDG
;
A
#
# COMPACT_ATOMS: atom_id res chain seq x y z
N MET A 1 -0.14 -16.43 -3.13
CA MET A 1 0.07 -15.48 -2.02
C MET A 1 1.50 -14.94 -2.07
N SER A 2 1.68 -13.67 -1.80
CA SER A 2 3.00 -13.05 -1.84
C SER A 2 3.77 -13.35 -0.55
N ASP A 3 5.07 -13.64 -0.67
CA ASP A 3 5.95 -13.86 0.48
C ASP A 3 6.25 -12.58 1.28
N PHE A 4 5.78 -11.43 0.77
CA PHE A 4 6.05 -10.13 1.39
C PHE A 4 4.98 -9.69 2.38
N TYR A 5 3.91 -10.44 2.53
CA TYR A 5 2.79 -10.05 3.37
C TYR A 5 2.40 -11.17 4.33
N THR A 6 2.14 -10.78 5.57
CA THR A 6 1.58 -11.64 6.60
C THR A 6 0.18 -11.17 6.95
N VAL A 7 -0.80 -12.07 6.96
CA VAL A 7 -2.19 -11.75 7.22
C VAL A 7 -2.58 -12.25 8.60
N HIS A 8 -3.16 -11.36 9.40
CA HIS A 8 -3.65 -11.68 10.74
C HIS A 8 -5.16 -11.41 10.79
N PRO A 9 -6.01 -12.45 10.85
CA PRO A 9 -7.46 -12.24 10.99
C PRO A 9 -7.79 -11.58 12.33
N ILE A 10 -8.66 -10.57 12.30
CA ILE A 10 -9.17 -9.90 13.50
C ILE A 10 -10.57 -10.42 13.82
N ASP A 11 -11.45 -10.46 12.81
CA ASP A 11 -12.77 -11.06 12.91
C ASP A 11 -13.18 -11.60 11.53
N ALA A 12 -14.46 -11.93 11.35
CA ALA A 12 -14.94 -12.52 10.09
C ALA A 12 -14.83 -11.58 8.89
N HIS A 13 -14.68 -10.28 9.11
CA HIS A 13 -14.71 -9.25 8.06
C HIS A 13 -13.56 -8.25 8.15
N THR A 14 -12.58 -8.49 9.02
CA THR A 14 -11.49 -7.56 9.23
C THR A 14 -10.18 -8.32 9.36
N TRP A 15 -9.17 -7.84 8.63
CA TRP A 15 -7.82 -8.42 8.65
C TRP A 15 -6.78 -7.33 8.85
N HIS A 16 -5.76 -7.65 9.61
CA HIS A 16 -4.52 -6.88 9.68
C HIS A 16 -3.52 -7.49 8.71
N ILE A 17 -2.94 -6.70 7.85
CA ILE A 17 -1.94 -7.11 6.87
C ILE A 17 -0.65 -6.38 7.21
N GLU A 18 0.44 -7.11 7.27
CA GLU A 18 1.76 -6.57 7.57
C GLU A 18 2.70 -6.88 6.41
N ASP A 19 3.43 -5.87 5.93
CA ASP A 19 4.41 -6.12 4.89
C ASP A 19 5.78 -6.50 5.46
N ALA A 20 6.74 -6.80 4.57
CA ALA A 20 8.06 -7.27 4.98
C ALA A 20 8.87 -6.22 5.76
N PHE A 21 8.51 -4.95 5.70
CA PHE A 21 9.12 -3.87 6.48
C PHE A 21 8.30 -3.51 7.74
N HIS A 22 7.31 -4.36 8.08
CA HIS A 22 6.46 -4.19 9.25
C HIS A 22 5.55 -2.97 9.18
N ASP A 23 5.20 -2.53 7.96
CA ASP A 23 4.15 -1.55 7.77
C ASP A 23 2.79 -2.22 7.86
N TYR A 24 1.82 -1.54 8.45
CA TYR A 24 0.53 -2.12 8.78
C TYR A 24 -0.57 -1.57 7.88
N MET A 25 -1.40 -2.50 7.42
CA MET A 25 -2.58 -2.20 6.63
C MET A 25 -3.76 -2.96 7.22
N TYR A 26 -4.97 -2.42 7.03
CA TYR A 26 -6.18 -3.09 7.50
C TYR A 26 -7.15 -3.23 6.34
N LEU A 27 -7.70 -4.41 6.17
CA LEU A 27 -8.77 -4.67 5.22
C LEU A 27 -10.06 -4.86 5.99
N VAL A 28 -11.08 -4.05 5.66
CA VAL A 28 -12.39 -4.10 6.29
C VAL A 28 -13.43 -4.37 5.21
N GLU A 29 -14.09 -5.52 5.30
CA GLU A 29 -15.10 -5.94 4.34
C GLU A 29 -16.48 -5.46 4.76
N GLY A 30 -17.11 -4.65 3.90
CA GLY A 30 -18.49 -4.23 4.06
C GLY A 30 -19.44 -5.06 3.22
N GLU A 31 -20.70 -4.65 3.14
CA GLU A 31 -21.71 -5.37 2.35
C GLU A 31 -21.46 -5.27 0.85
N LYS A 32 -21.10 -4.10 0.35
CA LYS A 32 -20.97 -3.81 -1.08
C LYS A 32 -19.53 -3.73 -1.57
N CYS A 33 -18.63 -3.33 -0.70
CA CYS A 33 -17.21 -3.19 -1.03
C CYS A 33 -16.37 -3.40 0.21
N ALA A 34 -15.06 -3.53 0.00
CA ALA A 34 -14.09 -3.59 1.07
C ALA A 34 -13.18 -2.37 1.02
N ALA A 35 -12.75 -1.90 2.18
CA ALA A 35 -11.80 -0.80 2.29
C ALA A 35 -10.45 -1.34 2.75
N LEU A 36 -9.41 -1.03 1.99
CA LEU A 36 -8.03 -1.28 2.39
C LEU A 36 -7.45 0.02 2.91
N ILE A 37 -7.11 0.04 4.18
CA ILE A 37 -6.56 1.22 4.86
C ILE A 37 -5.05 1.16 4.75
N ASP A 38 -4.48 2.03 3.94
CA ASP A 38 -3.08 2.12 3.56
C ASP A 38 -2.60 0.91 2.74
N THR A 39 -1.46 1.06 2.08
CA THR A 39 -0.93 0.04 1.16
C THR A 39 0.54 -0.33 1.42
N GLY A 40 1.11 0.19 2.51
CA GLY A 40 2.47 -0.15 2.89
C GLY A 40 3.53 0.43 1.96
N MET A 41 4.67 -0.24 1.89
CA MET A 41 5.87 0.23 1.19
C MET A 41 5.80 0.04 -0.33
N GLY A 42 4.97 -0.86 -0.80
CA GLY A 42 4.83 -1.10 -2.24
C GLY A 42 5.37 -2.44 -2.71
N PHE A 43 5.52 -3.41 -1.83
CA PHE A 43 5.84 -4.77 -2.27
C PHE A 43 4.76 -5.31 -3.19
N ARG A 44 5.18 -6.03 -4.22
CA ARG A 44 4.25 -6.66 -5.15
C ARG A 44 3.42 -7.72 -4.45
N GLY A 45 2.23 -7.95 -4.97
CA GLY A 45 1.34 -9.00 -4.50
C GLY A 45 0.38 -8.59 -3.41
N LEU A 46 0.29 -7.30 -3.07
CA LEU A 46 -0.72 -6.84 -2.12
C LEU A 46 -2.13 -7.03 -2.70
N ASP A 47 -2.32 -6.72 -3.98
CA ASP A 47 -3.59 -6.92 -4.66
C ASP A 47 -4.02 -8.40 -4.65
N GLU A 48 -3.10 -9.31 -4.90
CA GLU A 48 -3.39 -10.76 -4.83
C GLU A 48 -3.74 -11.20 -3.41
N THR A 49 -2.99 -10.70 -2.43
CA THR A 49 -3.25 -10.98 -1.02
C THR A 49 -4.66 -10.54 -0.61
N VAL A 50 -5.04 -9.34 -1.00
CA VAL A 50 -6.37 -8.77 -0.72
C VAL A 50 -7.47 -9.57 -1.43
N ARG A 51 -7.26 -9.95 -2.70
CA ARG A 51 -8.24 -10.75 -3.45
C ARG A 51 -8.43 -12.15 -2.87
N GLY A 52 -7.43 -12.67 -2.19
CA GLY A 52 -7.54 -13.94 -1.47
C GLY A 52 -8.41 -13.85 -0.21
N LEU A 53 -8.66 -12.64 0.28
CA LEU A 53 -9.43 -12.39 1.50
C LEU A 53 -10.88 -11.95 1.20
N THR A 54 -11.09 -11.24 0.11
CA THR A 54 -12.40 -10.73 -0.27
C THR A 54 -12.58 -10.77 -1.79
N ASP A 55 -13.77 -11.09 -2.25
CA ASP A 55 -14.15 -11.01 -3.66
C ASP A 55 -14.89 -9.71 -4.00
N LYS A 56 -15.08 -8.84 -3.03
CA LYS A 56 -15.77 -7.57 -3.21
C LYS A 56 -14.86 -6.53 -3.85
N PRO A 57 -15.41 -5.51 -4.52
CA PRO A 57 -14.61 -4.39 -5.00
C PRO A 57 -13.86 -3.73 -3.86
N VAL A 58 -12.59 -3.42 -4.08
CA VAL A 58 -11.73 -2.83 -3.05
C VAL A 58 -11.46 -1.37 -3.36
N ILE A 59 -11.68 -0.52 -2.38
CA ILE A 59 -11.22 0.87 -2.42
C ILE A 59 -10.08 1.03 -1.42
N VAL A 60 -9.13 1.90 -1.74
CA VAL A 60 -8.02 2.23 -0.84
C VAL A 60 -8.35 3.52 -0.11
N LEU A 61 -8.15 3.53 1.20
CA LEU A 61 -8.23 4.74 2.02
C LEU A 61 -6.86 5.01 2.60
N ASN A 62 -6.22 6.10 2.19
CA ASN A 62 -4.93 6.48 2.76
C ASN A 62 -5.11 7.38 3.99
N THR A 63 -4.40 7.05 5.05
CA THR A 63 -4.36 7.88 6.27
C THR A 63 -3.59 9.17 6.03
N HIS A 64 -2.51 9.09 5.24
CA HIS A 64 -1.71 10.24 4.81
C HIS A 64 -0.83 9.84 3.62
N GLY A 65 -0.02 10.75 3.11
CA GLY A 65 0.70 10.58 1.86
C GLY A 65 2.14 10.08 1.96
N HIS A 66 2.61 9.63 3.12
CA HIS A 66 3.98 9.13 3.27
C HIS A 66 4.19 7.80 2.54
N LEU A 67 5.41 7.56 2.07
CA LEU A 67 5.80 6.42 1.25
C LEU A 67 5.33 5.07 1.80
N ASP A 68 5.51 4.84 3.09
CA ASP A 68 5.16 3.58 3.74
C ASP A 68 3.66 3.35 3.92
N HIS A 69 2.83 4.31 3.49
CA HIS A 69 1.37 4.23 3.53
C HIS A 69 0.73 4.25 2.15
N VAL A 70 1.44 4.73 1.14
CA VAL A 70 0.91 4.86 -0.23
C VAL A 70 1.64 3.99 -1.24
N GLY A 71 2.64 3.24 -0.80
CA GLY A 71 3.59 2.57 -1.68
C GLY A 71 2.98 1.65 -2.72
N ALA A 72 1.92 0.94 -2.40
CA ALA A 72 1.26 0.03 -3.32
C ALA A 72 -0.07 0.56 -3.87
N ASN A 73 -0.34 1.86 -3.79
CA ASN A 73 -1.57 2.46 -4.34
C ASN A 73 -1.77 2.07 -5.81
N GLY A 74 -0.70 1.99 -6.59
CA GLY A 74 -0.74 1.64 -8.01
C GLY A 74 -1.19 0.21 -8.31
N GLN A 75 -1.36 -0.64 -7.32
CA GLN A 75 -1.93 -1.98 -7.49
C GLN A 75 -3.47 -1.96 -7.46
N PHE A 76 -4.08 -0.82 -7.17
CA PHE A 76 -5.53 -0.66 -7.04
C PHE A 76 -6.03 0.43 -7.96
N ASP A 77 -7.32 0.40 -8.27
CA ASP A 77 -7.91 1.32 -9.25
C ASP A 77 -8.33 2.65 -8.66
N LYS A 78 -8.76 2.66 -7.40
CA LYS A 78 -9.34 3.83 -6.78
C LYS A 78 -8.77 4.05 -5.38
N VAL A 79 -8.23 5.25 -5.17
CA VAL A 79 -7.59 5.65 -3.91
C VAL A 79 -8.26 6.90 -3.37
N TYR A 80 -8.70 6.83 -2.12
CA TYR A 80 -9.28 7.94 -1.38
C TYR A 80 -8.23 8.54 -0.44
N ILE A 81 -8.05 9.84 -0.51
CA ILE A 81 -7.07 10.56 0.31
C ILE A 81 -7.58 11.98 0.61
N MET A 82 -7.12 12.57 1.70
CA MET A 82 -7.42 13.97 1.98
C MET A 82 -6.67 14.88 1.00
N PRO A 83 -7.30 15.97 0.51
CA PRO A 83 -6.66 16.85 -0.46
C PRO A 83 -5.29 17.37 -0.01
N GLU A 84 -5.10 17.61 1.28
CA GLU A 84 -3.86 18.10 1.86
C GLU A 84 -2.68 17.16 1.65
N ASP A 85 -2.94 15.87 1.46
CA ASP A 85 -1.91 14.84 1.32
C ASP A 85 -1.61 14.46 -0.14
N GLU A 86 -2.35 14.97 -1.11
CA GLU A 86 -2.18 14.58 -2.51
C GLU A 86 -0.78 14.86 -3.05
N ALA A 87 -0.27 16.07 -2.83
CA ALA A 87 1.06 16.44 -3.33
C ALA A 87 2.15 15.58 -2.71
N LEU A 88 2.05 15.32 -1.41
CA LEU A 88 2.99 14.46 -0.69
C LEU A 88 2.93 13.02 -1.23
N MET A 89 1.73 12.50 -1.47
CA MET A 89 1.54 11.17 -2.05
C MET A 89 2.24 11.04 -3.40
N HIS A 90 1.99 11.98 -4.31
CA HIS A 90 2.59 11.93 -5.64
C HIS A 90 4.12 12.08 -5.59
N GLU A 91 4.64 12.91 -4.71
CA GLU A 91 6.08 13.05 -4.50
C GLU A 91 6.69 11.73 -4.02
N HIS A 92 6.11 11.14 -2.97
CA HIS A 92 6.62 9.91 -2.36
C HIS A 92 6.43 8.68 -3.24
N MET A 93 5.46 8.69 -4.14
CA MET A 93 5.27 7.62 -5.11
C MET A 93 6.15 7.79 -6.35
N SER A 94 6.75 8.95 -6.55
CA SER A 94 7.57 9.20 -7.73
C SER A 94 8.80 8.29 -7.76
N GLU A 95 9.20 7.92 -8.95
CA GLU A 95 10.39 7.10 -9.16
C GLU A 95 11.64 7.75 -8.55
N GLY A 96 11.79 9.06 -8.72
CA GLY A 96 12.95 9.79 -8.20
C GLY A 96 13.03 9.75 -6.68
N TYR A 97 11.92 9.94 -5.99
CA TYR A 97 11.88 9.86 -4.54
C TYR A 97 12.18 8.43 -4.04
N ARG A 98 11.51 7.46 -4.65
CA ARG A 98 11.66 6.06 -4.25
C ARG A 98 13.07 5.54 -4.51
N ALA A 99 13.70 5.97 -5.60
CA ALA A 99 15.08 5.58 -5.93
C ALA A 99 16.11 6.03 -4.89
N VAL A 100 15.82 7.09 -4.14
CA VAL A 100 16.69 7.60 -3.06
C VAL A 100 16.28 7.01 -1.71
N ASP A 101 15.00 7.06 -1.39
CA ASP A 101 14.51 6.71 -0.05
C ASP A 101 14.50 5.21 0.23
N ILE A 102 14.15 4.38 -0.74
CA ILE A 102 14.06 2.94 -0.52
C ILE A 102 15.43 2.32 -0.21
N PRO A 103 16.50 2.58 -0.99
CA PRO A 103 17.82 2.07 -0.62
C PRO A 103 18.32 2.59 0.73
N ALA A 104 18.05 3.85 1.05
CA ALA A 104 18.45 4.44 2.33
C ALA A 104 17.71 3.77 3.50
N PHE A 105 16.42 3.50 3.34
CA PHE A 105 15.61 2.82 4.35
C PHE A 105 16.09 1.37 4.56
N ILE A 106 16.35 0.64 3.48
CA ILE A 106 16.86 -0.72 3.54
C ILE A 106 18.18 -0.76 4.32
N GLN A 107 19.08 0.19 4.05
CA GLN A 107 20.35 0.29 4.76
C GLN A 107 20.15 0.61 6.24
N GLU A 108 19.25 1.53 6.56
CA GLU A 108 18.97 1.96 7.93
C GLU A 108 18.44 0.80 8.80
N ILE A 109 17.55 0.00 8.27
CA ILE A 109 16.99 -1.15 9.03
C ILE A 109 17.87 -2.40 8.94
N GLY A 110 18.92 -2.40 8.15
CA GLY A 110 19.81 -3.54 7.97
C GLY A 110 19.19 -4.70 7.20
N ALA A 111 18.14 -4.45 6.43
CA ALA A 111 17.47 -5.48 5.66
C ALA A 111 18.33 -5.90 4.47
N GLN A 112 18.20 -7.17 4.09
CA GLN A 112 18.81 -7.69 2.87
C GLN A 112 17.70 -8.17 1.95
N LEU A 113 17.60 -7.55 0.77
CA LEU A 113 16.64 -7.92 -0.25
C LEU A 113 17.36 -8.30 -1.54
N PRO A 114 16.83 -9.27 -2.30
CA PRO A 114 17.32 -9.48 -3.66
C PRO A 114 17.23 -8.17 -4.47
N LYS A 115 18.20 -7.94 -5.33
CA LYS A 115 18.24 -6.73 -6.15
C LYS A 115 16.96 -6.52 -6.95
N ALA A 116 16.40 -7.59 -7.52
CA ALA A 116 15.15 -7.51 -8.28
C ALA A 116 13.97 -7.05 -7.41
N THR A 117 13.94 -7.44 -6.13
CA THR A 117 12.90 -6.98 -5.19
C THR A 117 13.06 -5.50 -4.87
N GLU A 118 14.29 -5.05 -4.60
CA GLU A 118 14.58 -3.64 -4.37
C GLU A 118 14.18 -2.78 -5.57
N GLU A 119 14.54 -3.22 -6.77
CA GLU A 119 14.18 -2.52 -8.01
C GLU A 119 12.67 -2.44 -8.19
N SER A 120 11.94 -3.51 -7.87
CA SER A 120 10.48 -3.52 -7.97
C SER A 120 9.79 -2.58 -7.00
N LEU A 121 10.43 -2.25 -5.87
CA LEU A 121 9.92 -1.25 -4.93
C LEU A 121 10.08 0.18 -5.45
N ILE A 122 11.06 0.40 -6.33
CA ILE A 122 11.31 1.72 -6.92
C ILE A 122 10.34 2.00 -8.06
N TYR A 123 10.08 1.01 -8.89
CA TYR A 123 9.29 1.15 -10.11
C TYR A 123 7.86 0.62 -9.93
N LEU A 124 6.93 1.51 -9.63
CA LEU A 124 5.51 1.16 -9.54
C LEU A 124 4.84 1.36 -10.90
N PRO A 125 4.16 0.33 -11.41
CA PRO A 125 3.82 0.29 -12.82
C PRO A 125 2.49 0.92 -13.23
N LYS A 126 1.67 1.47 -12.32
CA LYS A 126 0.29 1.74 -12.68
C LYS A 126 -0.28 3.01 -12.05
N ASP A 127 -1.01 3.78 -12.87
CA ASP A 127 -1.81 4.90 -12.42
C ASP A 127 -3.12 4.42 -11.78
N PHE A 128 -3.69 5.25 -10.95
CA PHE A 128 -4.97 5.01 -10.27
C PHE A 128 -5.79 6.30 -10.23
N THR A 129 -7.09 6.16 -9.99
CA THR A 129 -7.98 7.32 -9.81
C THR A 129 -7.91 7.78 -8.36
N THR A 130 -7.59 9.05 -8.17
CA THR A 130 -7.59 9.70 -6.84
C THR A 130 -8.94 10.33 -6.58
N VAL A 131 -9.52 10.03 -5.42
CA VAL A 131 -10.77 10.63 -4.94
C VAL A 131 -10.47 11.36 -3.64
N PHE A 132 -10.86 12.63 -3.54
CA PHE A 132 -10.63 13.37 -2.31
C PHE A 132 -11.71 13.08 -1.27
N MET A 133 -11.27 12.80 -0.05
CA MET A 133 -12.16 12.69 1.08
C MET A 133 -12.46 14.08 1.63
N GLU A 134 -13.66 14.23 2.15
CA GLU A 134 -14.09 15.49 2.80
C GLU A 134 -14.28 15.24 4.28
N ASP A 135 -13.98 16.26 5.09
CA ASP A 135 -14.20 16.23 6.53
C ASP A 135 -15.70 16.36 6.82
N GLY A 136 -16.24 15.38 7.51
CA GLY A 136 -17.66 15.27 7.78
C GLY A 136 -18.37 14.40 6.78
#